data_6b5e536c6ecd0f58ec1c0b9ae3776d4e
#
_entry.id   6b5e536c6ecd0f58ec1c0b9ae3776d4e
#
_cell.length_a   1.000
_cell.length_b   1.000
_cell.length_c   1.000
_cell.angle_alpha   90.00
_cell.angle_beta   90.00
_cell.angle_gamma   90.00
#
_symmetry.space_group_name_H-M   'P 1'
#
loop_
_entity.id
_entity.type
_entity.pdbx_description
1 polymer ?
#
loop_
_entity_poly.entity_id
_entity_poly.type
_entity_poly.pdbx_seq_one_letter_code
_entity_poly.pdbx_strand_id
1 'polypeptide(L)'
;VCRNEDNMRKFSAVALGAMLIIGSVIPVCAQETRQTTINVSIDPTYTVTIPASTTIASGTDESSIGNVTLDNARLEPDKSIWVSADASGKLKNSKDSSKTISYKLMNGNSEFTSASYLASGNSSPLTVSINKSEWDNAYAGLYSDTIVFTISYK
;
A
#
# COMPACT_ATOMS: atom_id res chain seq x y z
N VAL A 1 -6.36 -21.11 54.99
CA VAL A 1 -7.77 -20.79 55.25
C VAL A 1 -8.32 -20.20 53.97
N CYS A 2 -8.95 -21.03 53.15
CA CYS A 2 -9.63 -20.59 51.95
C CYS A 2 -11.01 -20.08 52.35
N ARG A 3 -11.27 -18.80 52.16
CA ARG A 3 -12.57 -18.19 52.40
C ARG A 3 -13.41 -18.32 51.13
N ASN A 4 -14.51 -19.08 51.26
CA ASN A 4 -15.55 -19.21 50.25
C ASN A 4 -16.39 -17.94 50.24
N GLU A 5 -16.57 -17.29 49.12
CA GLU A 5 -17.72 -16.40 48.89
C GLU A 5 -18.37 -16.80 47.56
N ASP A 6 -19.65 -17.05 47.70
CA ASP A 6 -20.59 -17.62 46.74
C ASP A 6 -20.71 -16.82 45.46
N ASN A 7 -20.67 -17.48 44.31
CA ASN A 7 -21.65 -17.25 43.27
C ASN A 7 -21.97 -18.52 42.48
N MET A 8 -23.17 -19.00 42.74
CA MET A 8 -23.79 -20.19 42.29
C MET A 8 -24.06 -20.16 40.78
N ARG A 9 -23.40 -21.00 39.99
CA ARG A 9 -23.96 -21.47 38.72
C ARG A 9 -23.73 -22.96 38.59
N LYS A 10 -24.87 -23.64 38.50
CA LYS A 10 -25.08 -25.07 38.50
C LYS A 10 -24.35 -25.79 37.40
N PHE A 11 -23.56 -26.78 37.74
CA PHE A 11 -23.22 -27.89 36.83
C PHE A 11 -23.55 -29.19 37.52
N SER A 12 -24.41 -29.97 36.87
CA SER A 12 -24.81 -31.32 37.31
C SER A 12 -23.64 -32.24 37.08
N ALA A 13 -23.19 -32.88 38.14
CA ALA A 13 -22.30 -34.05 38.08
C ALA A 13 -23.07 -35.29 38.52
N VAL A 14 -23.17 -36.26 37.63
CA VAL A 14 -23.66 -37.60 37.93
C VAL A 14 -22.55 -38.38 38.65
N ALA A 15 -22.82 -38.80 39.85
CA ALA A 15 -21.91 -39.63 40.62
C ALA A 15 -22.49 -41.04 40.74
N LEU A 16 -21.76 -42.06 40.38
CA LEU A 16 -21.99 -43.45 40.79
C LEU A 16 -20.67 -44.09 41.23
N GLY A 17 -20.66 -44.67 42.42
CA GLY A 17 -19.60 -45.58 42.83
C GLY A 17 -19.11 -45.40 44.26
N ALA A 18 -19.71 -46.08 45.20
CA ALA A 18 -19.23 -46.15 46.60
C ALA A 18 -17.95 -46.97 46.69
N MET A 19 -16.90 -46.42 47.30
CA MET A 19 -15.84 -47.22 47.97
C MET A 19 -15.33 -46.43 49.17
N LEU A 20 -15.62 -46.92 50.38
CA LEU A 20 -15.06 -46.37 51.60
C LEU A 20 -13.55 -46.62 51.65
N ILE A 21 -12.76 -45.61 51.44
CA ILE A 21 -11.37 -45.59 51.88
C ILE A 21 -11.26 -44.42 52.83
N ILE A 22 -11.00 -44.68 54.14
CA ILE A 22 -10.66 -43.66 55.11
C ILE A 22 -9.24 -43.19 54.77
N GLY A 23 -9.12 -42.28 53.78
CA GLY A 23 -7.90 -41.57 53.45
C GLY A 23 -8.07 -40.10 53.84
N SER A 24 -7.12 -39.55 54.54
CA SER A 24 -7.03 -38.11 54.85
C SER A 24 -7.22 -37.29 53.57
N VAL A 25 -8.36 -36.61 53.47
CA VAL A 25 -8.65 -35.72 52.36
C VAL A 25 -7.77 -34.49 52.52
N ILE A 26 -6.65 -34.45 51.82
CA ILE A 26 -5.88 -33.22 51.64
C ILE A 26 -6.68 -32.36 50.66
N PRO A 27 -7.15 -31.18 51.03
CA PRO A 27 -7.81 -30.29 50.08
C PRO A 27 -6.76 -29.84 49.04
N VAL A 28 -6.83 -30.42 47.84
CA VAL A 28 -6.05 -29.92 46.71
C VAL A 28 -6.75 -28.65 46.21
N CYS A 29 -6.16 -27.49 46.52
CA CYS A 29 -6.58 -26.25 45.88
C CYS A 29 -6.26 -26.37 44.39
N ALA A 30 -7.27 -26.53 43.56
CA ALA A 30 -7.11 -26.46 42.12
C ALA A 30 -6.68 -25.02 41.74
N GLN A 31 -5.53 -24.90 41.14
CA GLN A 31 -5.07 -23.61 40.59
C GLN A 31 -5.97 -23.29 39.40
N GLU A 32 -6.78 -22.25 39.55
CA GLU A 32 -7.61 -21.75 38.48
C GLU A 32 -6.81 -20.75 37.63
N THR A 33 -6.56 -21.07 36.37
CA THR A 33 -5.90 -20.19 35.42
C THR A 33 -6.97 -19.44 34.62
N ARG A 34 -6.95 -18.13 34.69
CA ARG A 34 -7.84 -17.26 33.90
C ARG A 34 -7.04 -16.54 32.84
N GLN A 35 -7.56 -16.49 31.63
CA GLN A 35 -6.95 -15.79 30.50
C GLN A 35 -7.75 -14.55 30.17
N THR A 36 -7.05 -13.46 29.91
CA THR A 36 -7.64 -12.22 29.41
C THR A 36 -6.99 -11.91 28.06
N THR A 37 -7.80 -11.70 27.02
CA THR A 37 -7.33 -11.29 25.69
C THR A 37 -7.45 -9.77 25.57
N ILE A 38 -6.37 -9.14 25.20
CA ILE A 38 -6.33 -7.70 24.88
C ILE A 38 -6.21 -7.56 23.37
N ASN A 39 -7.14 -6.83 22.74
CA ASN A 39 -7.17 -6.60 21.31
C ASN A 39 -6.92 -5.10 21.03
N VAL A 40 -6.09 -4.83 20.05
CA VAL A 40 -5.84 -3.49 19.49
C VAL A 40 -5.94 -3.60 17.97
N SER A 41 -6.66 -2.66 17.36
CA SER A 41 -6.71 -2.50 15.90
C SER A 41 -6.00 -1.21 15.51
N ILE A 42 -5.15 -1.28 14.49
CA ILE A 42 -4.45 -0.12 13.92
C ILE A 42 -4.78 -0.12 12.43
N ASP A 43 -5.45 0.93 11.97
CA ASP A 43 -5.80 1.08 10.56
C ASP A 43 -4.58 1.42 9.71
N PRO A 44 -4.49 0.90 8.46
CA PRO A 44 -3.43 1.28 7.53
C PRO A 44 -3.59 2.75 7.12
N THR A 45 -2.44 3.44 7.02
CA THR A 45 -2.38 4.83 6.55
C THR A 45 -1.24 5.00 5.57
N TYR A 46 -1.42 5.82 4.54
CA TYR A 46 -0.37 6.14 3.59
C TYR A 46 -0.61 7.49 2.89
N THR A 47 0.48 8.08 2.41
CA THR A 47 0.47 9.27 1.56
C THR A 47 1.38 9.02 0.37
N VAL A 48 0.86 9.26 -0.84
CA VAL A 48 1.63 9.15 -2.10
C VAL A 48 1.69 10.51 -2.75
N THR A 49 2.90 10.97 -3.05
CA THR A 49 3.14 12.13 -3.89
C THR A 49 3.35 11.68 -5.33
N ILE A 50 2.66 12.31 -6.27
CA ILE A 50 2.83 12.12 -7.71
C ILE A 50 3.41 13.39 -8.36
N PRO A 51 4.06 13.29 -9.54
CA PRO A 51 4.58 14.46 -10.26
C PRO A 51 3.52 15.52 -10.50
N ALA A 52 3.89 16.78 -10.32
CA ALA A 52 3.06 17.92 -10.70
C ALA A 52 3.13 18.15 -12.22
N SER A 53 2.22 19.00 -12.74
CA SER A 53 2.28 19.44 -14.12
C SER A 53 3.64 20.12 -14.41
N THR A 54 4.26 19.77 -15.54
CA THR A 54 5.55 20.30 -15.96
C THR A 54 5.53 20.73 -17.41
N THR A 55 6.48 21.59 -17.79
CA THR A 55 6.71 22.00 -19.19
C THR A 55 8.07 21.49 -19.62
N ILE A 56 8.09 20.79 -20.76
CA ILE A 56 9.31 20.27 -21.38
C ILE A 56 9.82 21.29 -22.38
N ALA A 57 11.11 21.62 -22.32
CA ALA A 57 11.73 22.51 -23.31
C ALA A 57 11.83 21.81 -24.67
N SER A 58 11.53 22.56 -25.74
CA SER A 58 11.63 22.05 -27.11
C SER A 58 13.05 21.58 -27.43
N GLY A 59 13.16 20.43 -28.06
CA GLY A 59 14.45 19.82 -28.45
C GLY A 59 15.17 19.12 -27.33
N THR A 60 14.53 18.90 -26.16
CA THR A 60 15.12 18.14 -25.06
C THR A 60 14.72 16.68 -25.17
N ASP A 61 15.72 15.79 -25.34
CA ASP A 61 15.49 14.36 -25.53
C ASP A 61 14.99 13.67 -24.24
N GLU A 62 15.46 14.14 -23.07
CA GLU A 62 15.05 13.61 -21.76
C GLU A 62 14.75 14.73 -20.77
N SER A 63 13.60 14.68 -20.14
CA SER A 63 13.16 15.68 -19.16
C SER A 63 12.61 14.99 -17.91
N SER A 64 13.21 15.28 -16.76
CA SER A 64 12.64 14.84 -15.48
C SER A 64 11.32 15.56 -15.24
N ILE A 65 10.29 14.79 -14.86
CA ILE A 65 8.97 15.33 -14.52
C ILE A 65 8.66 15.25 -13.03
N GLY A 66 9.57 14.68 -12.23
CA GLY A 66 9.41 14.48 -10.79
C GLY A 66 9.39 13.02 -10.39
N ASN A 67 8.96 12.76 -9.17
CA ASN A 67 8.96 11.42 -8.59
C ASN A 67 7.55 10.98 -8.20
N VAL A 68 7.30 9.68 -8.28
CA VAL A 68 6.25 9.04 -7.49
C VAL A 68 6.89 8.59 -6.19
N THR A 69 6.40 9.06 -5.04
CA THR A 69 6.99 8.77 -3.73
C THR A 69 5.92 8.33 -2.74
N LEU A 70 6.19 7.26 -1.99
CA LEU A 70 5.43 6.88 -0.81
C LEU A 70 6.02 7.61 0.40
N ASP A 71 5.40 8.74 0.80
CA ASP A 71 5.95 9.62 1.84
C ASP A 71 5.76 9.06 3.25
N ASN A 72 4.55 8.64 3.55
CA ASN A 72 4.21 8.02 4.82
C ASN A 72 3.47 6.72 4.57
N ALA A 73 3.82 5.67 5.32
CA ALA A 73 3.15 4.39 5.21
C ALA A 73 3.14 3.64 6.54
N ARG A 74 1.97 3.24 6.95
CA ARG A 74 1.72 2.20 7.94
C ARG A 74 0.83 1.19 7.26
N LEU A 75 1.44 0.12 6.77
CA LEU A 75 0.77 -0.92 5.99
C LEU A 75 0.60 -2.16 6.86
N GLU A 76 -0.37 -2.99 6.54
CA GLU A 76 -0.46 -4.34 7.09
C GLU A 76 0.71 -5.20 6.59
N PRO A 77 1.07 -6.28 7.32
CA PRO A 77 2.04 -7.25 6.83
C PRO A 77 1.66 -7.76 5.43
N ASP A 78 2.65 -7.91 4.55
CA ASP A 78 2.51 -8.41 3.17
C ASP A 78 1.65 -7.52 2.23
N LYS A 79 1.33 -6.29 2.65
CA LYS A 79 0.64 -5.29 1.83
C LYS A 79 1.59 -4.27 1.22
N SER A 80 1.16 -3.69 0.10
CA SER A 80 1.90 -2.68 -0.64
C SER A 80 0.99 -1.61 -1.22
N ILE A 81 1.57 -0.45 -1.50
CA ILE A 81 0.95 0.59 -2.33
C ILE A 81 1.40 0.36 -3.76
N TRP A 82 0.44 0.12 -4.62
CA TRP A 82 0.65 -0.06 -6.05
C TRP A 82 0.25 1.19 -6.78
N VAL A 83 1.17 1.76 -7.57
CA VAL A 83 0.90 2.92 -8.42
C VAL A 83 1.10 2.53 -9.86
N SER A 84 0.09 2.75 -10.70
CA SER A 84 0.18 2.61 -12.15
C SER A 84 0.00 3.95 -12.83
N ALA A 85 0.65 4.12 -13.98
CA ALA A 85 0.51 5.28 -14.85
C ALA A 85 -0.11 4.86 -16.18
N ASP A 86 -1.16 5.57 -16.59
CA ASP A 86 -1.74 5.49 -17.91
C ASP A 86 -1.35 6.76 -18.69
N ALA A 87 -0.46 6.59 -19.65
CA ALA A 87 0.07 7.63 -20.52
C ALA A 87 -0.22 7.26 -21.96
N SER A 88 -0.78 8.20 -22.75
CA SER A 88 -1.08 7.92 -24.16
C SER A 88 0.19 7.72 -25.02
N GLY A 89 1.35 8.16 -24.51
CA GLY A 89 2.63 8.16 -25.23
C GLY A 89 2.68 9.15 -26.38
N LYS A 90 1.72 10.08 -26.46
CA LYS A 90 1.61 11.08 -27.54
C LYS A 90 1.17 12.43 -27.03
N LEU A 91 2.04 13.41 -27.13
CA LEU A 91 1.67 14.80 -26.95
C LEU A 91 0.89 15.27 -28.20
N LYS A 92 -0.29 15.83 -28.03
CA LYS A 92 -1.16 16.32 -29.12
C LYS A 92 -1.05 17.81 -29.29
N ASN A 93 -0.95 18.27 -30.54
CA ASN A 93 -0.95 19.71 -30.85
C ASN A 93 -2.33 20.33 -30.53
N SER A 94 -2.33 21.47 -29.87
CA SER A 94 -3.55 22.16 -29.43
C SER A 94 -4.44 22.68 -30.58
N LYS A 95 -3.86 22.92 -31.76
CA LYS A 95 -4.59 23.40 -32.95
C LYS A 95 -5.00 22.29 -33.90
N ASP A 96 -4.25 21.19 -33.94
CA ASP A 96 -4.51 20.03 -34.78
C ASP A 96 -4.10 18.76 -34.03
N SER A 97 -5.06 18.07 -33.44
CA SER A 97 -4.83 16.86 -32.65
C SER A 97 -4.31 15.66 -33.46
N SER A 98 -4.32 15.74 -34.80
CA SER A 98 -3.68 14.75 -35.67
C SER A 98 -2.16 14.84 -35.66
N LYS A 99 -1.61 16.02 -35.29
CA LYS A 99 -0.18 16.26 -35.15
C LYS A 99 0.26 15.91 -33.75
N THR A 100 1.15 14.95 -33.64
CA THR A 100 1.59 14.42 -32.36
C THR A 100 3.11 14.35 -32.27
N ILE A 101 3.62 14.34 -31.06
CA ILE A 101 5.02 14.03 -30.70
C ILE A 101 4.97 12.80 -29.82
N SER A 102 5.60 11.71 -30.24
CA SER A 102 5.64 10.46 -29.46
C SER A 102 6.65 10.60 -28.33
N TYR A 103 6.30 10.07 -27.17
CA TYR A 103 7.18 10.04 -26.01
C TYR A 103 7.06 8.72 -25.24
N LYS A 104 8.02 8.47 -24.36
CA LYS A 104 7.98 7.37 -23.38
C LYS A 104 8.10 7.95 -21.97
N LEU A 105 7.31 7.39 -21.06
CA LEU A 105 7.46 7.62 -19.62
C LEU A 105 8.45 6.61 -19.07
N MET A 106 9.57 7.06 -18.51
CA MET A 106 10.68 6.22 -18.09
C MET A 106 10.90 6.31 -16.58
N ASN A 107 11.34 5.19 -15.99
CA ASN A 107 11.98 5.13 -14.67
C ASN A 107 13.38 4.54 -14.86
N GLY A 108 14.39 5.39 -14.85
CA GLY A 108 15.72 5.01 -15.28
C GLY A 108 15.71 4.51 -16.73
N ASN A 109 16.23 3.32 -16.97
CA ASN A 109 16.35 2.74 -18.32
C ASN A 109 15.11 1.93 -18.76
N SER A 110 14.06 1.87 -17.94
CA SER A 110 12.85 1.08 -18.22
C SER A 110 11.64 1.97 -18.38
N GLU A 111 10.73 1.59 -19.27
CA GLU A 111 9.44 2.24 -19.39
C GLU A 111 8.62 2.03 -18.11
N PHE A 112 8.07 3.13 -17.58
CA PHE A 112 7.28 3.12 -16.36
C PHE A 112 5.80 2.91 -16.69
N THR A 113 5.27 1.79 -16.28
CA THR A 113 3.84 1.48 -16.34
C THR A 113 3.22 1.34 -14.94
N SER A 114 3.99 0.80 -14.00
CA SER A 114 3.57 0.65 -12.61
C SER A 114 4.76 0.36 -11.69
N ALA A 115 4.56 0.62 -10.39
CA ALA A 115 5.50 0.25 -9.34
C ALA A 115 4.77 -0.12 -8.05
N SER A 116 5.44 -0.94 -7.22
CA SER A 116 4.98 -1.32 -5.88
C SER A 116 5.91 -0.70 -4.83
N TYR A 117 5.31 -0.10 -3.80
CA TYR A 117 6.00 0.59 -2.72
C TYR A 117 5.64 -0.07 -1.39
N LEU A 118 6.65 -0.51 -0.63
CA LEU A 118 6.49 -1.30 0.60
C LEU A 118 6.74 -0.49 1.87
N ALA A 119 7.46 0.63 1.76
CA ALA A 119 7.88 1.43 2.91
C ALA A 119 7.93 2.92 2.58
N SER A 120 7.76 3.75 3.62
CA SER A 120 7.98 5.19 3.51
C SER A 120 9.37 5.50 2.95
N GLY A 121 9.45 6.49 2.05
CA GLY A 121 10.66 6.88 1.36
C GLY A 121 10.93 6.10 0.06
N ASN A 122 10.18 5.03 -0.24
CA ASN A 122 10.28 4.40 -1.56
C ASN A 122 9.85 5.40 -2.65
N SER A 123 10.64 5.50 -3.71
CA SER A 123 10.45 6.50 -4.75
C SER A 123 10.84 5.97 -6.13
N SER A 124 10.14 6.46 -7.16
CA SER A 124 10.42 6.20 -8.57
C SER A 124 10.58 7.54 -9.30
N PRO A 125 11.81 7.92 -9.69
CA PRO A 125 12.03 9.10 -10.51
C PRO A 125 11.48 8.87 -11.92
N LEU A 126 10.70 9.82 -12.41
CA LEU A 126 10.10 9.74 -13.73
C LEU A 126 10.71 10.76 -14.70
N THR A 127 10.98 10.26 -15.89
CA THR A 127 11.52 11.04 -17.01
C THR A 127 10.66 10.84 -18.24
N VAL A 128 10.38 11.89 -18.97
CA VAL A 128 9.80 11.84 -20.31
C VAL A 128 10.94 11.79 -21.30
N SER A 129 10.97 10.77 -22.14
CA SER A 129 11.95 10.60 -23.22
C SER A 129 11.28 10.81 -24.56
N ILE A 130 11.84 11.70 -25.38
CA ILE A 130 11.35 12.07 -26.73
C ILE A 130 12.53 11.94 -27.70
N ASN A 131 12.37 11.12 -28.73
CA ASN A 131 13.42 10.96 -29.71
C ASN A 131 13.64 12.26 -30.51
N LYS A 132 14.91 12.53 -30.85
CA LYS A 132 15.27 13.70 -31.66
C LYS A 132 14.45 13.78 -32.95
N SER A 133 14.19 12.68 -33.63
CA SER A 133 13.39 12.64 -34.86
C SER A 133 11.94 13.13 -34.67
N GLU A 134 11.36 12.96 -33.49
CA GLU A 134 10.04 13.51 -33.18
C GLU A 134 10.06 15.04 -33.15
N TRP A 135 11.11 15.63 -32.56
CA TRP A 135 11.34 17.07 -32.55
C TRP A 135 11.55 17.63 -33.93
N ASP A 136 12.41 17.00 -34.74
CA ASP A 136 12.76 17.42 -36.07
C ASP A 136 11.56 17.47 -37.03
N ASN A 137 10.56 16.59 -36.77
CA ASN A 137 9.35 16.50 -37.58
C ASN A 137 8.13 17.22 -36.99
N ALA A 138 8.26 17.81 -35.80
CA ALA A 138 7.16 18.47 -35.13
C ALA A 138 6.76 19.80 -35.79
N TYR A 139 5.46 20.03 -35.94
CA TYR A 139 4.91 21.31 -36.34
C TYR A 139 5.01 22.34 -35.20
N ALA A 140 5.08 23.61 -35.52
CA ALA A 140 5.03 24.66 -34.51
C ALA A 140 3.68 24.62 -33.76
N GLY A 141 3.70 24.79 -32.45
CA GLY A 141 2.51 24.85 -31.61
C GLY A 141 2.73 24.36 -30.20
N LEU A 142 1.69 24.43 -29.40
CA LEU A 142 1.64 23.87 -28.07
C LEU A 142 1.21 22.41 -28.17
N TYR A 143 1.95 21.53 -27.50
CA TYR A 143 1.66 20.11 -27.40
C TYR A 143 1.39 19.74 -25.95
N SER A 144 0.43 18.87 -25.71
CA SER A 144 0.09 18.41 -24.36
C SER A 144 -0.40 16.97 -24.35
N ASP A 145 -0.20 16.31 -23.21
CA ASP A 145 -0.82 15.05 -22.84
C ASP A 145 -1.12 15.06 -21.34
N THR A 146 -1.97 14.13 -20.90
CA THR A 146 -2.31 13.94 -19.50
C THR A 146 -1.97 12.50 -19.09
N ILE A 147 -1.12 12.35 -18.11
CA ILE A 147 -0.80 11.06 -17.50
C ILE A 147 -1.72 10.86 -16.30
N VAL A 148 -2.44 9.74 -16.26
CA VAL A 148 -3.33 9.39 -15.16
C VAL A 148 -2.62 8.39 -14.25
N PHE A 149 -2.43 8.75 -12.97
CA PHE A 149 -1.90 7.86 -11.96
C PHE A 149 -3.03 7.24 -11.16
N THR A 150 -3.01 5.90 -11.04
CA THR A 150 -3.95 5.14 -10.20
C THR A 150 -3.21 4.51 -9.04
N ILE A 151 -3.68 4.78 -7.83
CA ILE A 151 -3.09 4.31 -6.57
C ILE A 151 -4.00 3.24 -5.97
N SER A 152 -3.44 2.10 -5.61
CA SER A 152 -4.18 0.97 -5.02
C SER A 152 -3.43 0.38 -3.83
N TYR A 153 -4.16 0.03 -2.78
CA TYR A 153 -3.66 -0.76 -1.65
C TYR A 153 -3.88 -2.25 -1.96
N LYS A 154 -2.82 -3.04 -1.93
CA LYS A 154 -2.89 -4.47 -2.30
C LYS A 154 -2.22 -5.37 -1.27
#